data_4cc7a68a463b925e9a2b567a77febe3c
#
_entry.id   4cc7a68a463b925e9a2b567a77febe3c
#
_cell.length_a   1.000
_cell.length_b   1.000
_cell.length_c   1.000
_cell.angle_alpha   90.00
_cell.angle_beta   90.00
_cell.angle_gamma   90.00
#
_symmetry.space_group_name_H-M   'P 1'
#
loop_
_entity.id
_entity.type
_entity.pdbx_description
1 polymer ?
#
loop_
_entity_poly.entity_id
_entity_poly.type
_entity_poly.pdbx_seq_one_letter_code
_entity_poly.pdbx_strand_id
1 'polypeptide(L)'
;NINDFYKPGTVYNFAQDNYQVALNWFETSGTITSQTKDFEFEEEGPRWIGTKMCDFATLSKYSLTNIRRELPQENNLRIYPGGWHWSTVGSNEEGTMYDRVLKKIKSSAHTELNNEKLIGELEQRLKDGRSPLGQDNASYCITHFDEDRFPQYLTDNQEKYSYLIK
;
A
#
# COMPACT_ATOMS: atom_id res chain seq x y z
N ASN A 1 -19.54 10.01 10.99
CA ASN A 1 -19.15 9.61 12.35
C ASN A 1 -19.00 8.09 12.40
N ILE A 2 -17.93 7.58 13.05
CA ILE A 2 -17.67 6.13 13.12
C ILE A 2 -18.81 5.37 13.80
N ASN A 3 -19.49 6.00 14.74
CA ASN A 3 -20.63 5.42 15.44
C ASN A 3 -21.83 5.13 14.53
N ASP A 4 -21.93 5.76 13.38
CA ASP A 4 -23.08 5.64 12.49
C ASP A 4 -23.06 4.30 11.70
N PHE A 5 -21.88 3.70 11.55
CA PHE A 5 -21.72 2.44 10.85
C PHE A 5 -21.06 1.32 11.69
N TYR A 6 -20.65 1.64 12.92
CA TYR A 6 -20.01 0.64 13.78
C TYR A 6 -21.00 -0.47 14.18
N LYS A 7 -20.57 -1.72 13.99
CA LYS A 7 -21.30 -2.92 14.42
C LYS A 7 -20.37 -3.80 15.27
N PRO A 8 -20.74 -4.11 16.51
CA PRO A 8 -19.98 -5.05 17.35
C PRO A 8 -19.78 -6.40 16.65
N GLY A 9 -18.62 -7.00 16.85
CA GLY A 9 -18.28 -8.29 16.26
C GLY A 9 -17.85 -8.22 14.79
N THR A 10 -17.73 -7.04 14.21
CA THR A 10 -17.35 -6.83 12.81
C THR A 10 -15.89 -6.44 12.68
N VAL A 11 -15.21 -6.99 11.66
CA VAL A 11 -13.89 -6.54 11.22
C VAL A 11 -14.04 -5.65 9.99
N TYR A 12 -13.66 -4.40 10.12
CA TYR A 12 -13.66 -3.42 9.05
C TYR A 12 -12.32 -3.44 8.33
N ASN A 13 -12.35 -3.61 7.03
CA ASN A 13 -11.18 -3.67 6.17
C ASN A 13 -11.12 -2.41 5.32
N PHE A 14 -10.09 -1.60 5.52
CA PHE A 14 -9.90 -0.38 4.74
C PHE A 14 -9.15 -0.69 3.46
N ALA A 15 -9.85 -0.56 2.33
CA ALA A 15 -9.25 -0.70 1.00
C ALA A 15 -8.57 0.63 0.64
N GLN A 16 -7.25 0.61 0.65
CA GLN A 16 -6.40 1.79 0.49
C GLN A 16 -5.76 1.82 -0.89
N ASP A 17 -5.64 3.00 -1.47
CA ASP A 17 -4.84 3.22 -2.67
C ASP A 17 -3.37 2.93 -2.36
N ASN A 18 -2.71 2.14 -3.20
CA ASN A 18 -1.34 1.72 -2.97
C ASN A 18 -0.36 2.55 -3.79
N TYR A 19 0.57 3.19 -3.08
CA TYR A 19 1.65 3.97 -3.66
C TYR A 19 2.99 3.46 -3.17
N GLN A 20 3.99 3.47 -4.04
CA GLN A 20 5.34 3.06 -3.66
C GLN A 20 6.37 4.11 -4.09
N VAL A 21 7.42 4.24 -3.31
CA VAL A 21 8.63 5.02 -3.61
C VAL A 21 8.41 6.54 -3.70
N ALA A 22 7.33 6.97 -4.32
CA ALA A 22 6.90 8.37 -4.39
C ALA A 22 5.44 8.52 -3.97
N LEU A 23 5.05 9.73 -3.55
CA LEU A 23 3.70 10.01 -3.07
C LEU A 23 2.64 9.80 -4.16
N ASN A 24 2.98 10.03 -5.41
CA ASN A 24 2.09 9.95 -6.57
C ASN A 24 2.40 8.79 -7.53
N TRP A 25 3.19 7.82 -7.11
CA TRP A 25 3.47 6.63 -7.92
C TRP A 25 2.53 5.50 -7.54
N PHE A 26 1.41 5.47 -8.22
CA PHE A 26 0.25 4.63 -7.94
C PHE A 26 0.37 3.25 -8.59
N GLU A 27 0.03 2.20 -7.87
CA GLU A 27 -0.07 0.85 -8.39
C GLU A 27 -1.35 0.67 -9.22
N THR A 28 -1.19 0.38 -10.50
CA THR A 28 -2.30 0.21 -11.44
C THR A 28 -2.67 -1.24 -11.69
N SER A 29 -1.72 -2.15 -11.51
CA SER A 29 -1.94 -3.59 -11.62
C SER A 29 -0.95 -4.33 -10.72
N GLY A 30 -1.35 -5.45 -10.21
CA GLY A 30 -0.51 -6.29 -9.37
C GLY A 30 -1.30 -7.45 -8.80
N THR A 31 -0.60 -8.47 -8.36
CA THR A 31 -1.20 -9.47 -7.51
C THR A 31 -1.35 -8.82 -6.14
N ILE A 32 -2.55 -8.46 -5.83
CA ILE A 32 -2.89 -8.16 -4.46
C ILE A 32 -2.45 -9.38 -3.66
N THR A 33 -1.64 -9.14 -2.66
CA THR A 33 -1.05 -10.19 -1.83
C THR A 33 -2.11 -11.19 -1.39
N SER A 34 -1.69 -12.39 -0.98
CA SER A 34 -2.55 -13.49 -0.50
C SER A 34 -3.67 -13.10 0.49
N GLN A 35 -3.64 -11.89 0.98
CA GLN A 35 -4.62 -11.30 1.90
C GLN A 35 -5.92 -10.84 1.21
N THR A 36 -5.99 -10.88 -0.11
CA THR A 36 -7.10 -10.28 -0.88
C THR A 36 -7.67 -11.18 -1.95
N LYS A 37 -7.27 -12.46 -1.99
CA LYS A 37 -7.72 -13.43 -3.01
C LYS A 37 -9.23 -13.63 -3.08
N ASP A 38 -9.94 -13.33 -2.01
CA ASP A 38 -11.38 -13.55 -1.90
C ASP A 38 -12.22 -12.30 -2.19
N PHE A 39 -11.58 -11.22 -2.68
CA PHE A 39 -12.28 -9.98 -2.98
C PHE A 39 -12.17 -9.65 -4.47
N GLU A 40 -13.21 -9.90 -5.21
CA GLU A 40 -13.37 -9.41 -6.58
C GLU A 40 -13.54 -7.88 -6.55
N PHE A 41 -12.62 -7.18 -7.20
CA PHE A 41 -12.70 -5.74 -7.39
C PHE A 41 -13.30 -5.49 -8.77
N GLU A 42 -14.54 -5.14 -8.82
CA GLU A 42 -15.21 -4.98 -10.11
C GLU A 42 -14.77 -3.75 -10.92
N GLU A 43 -14.15 -2.72 -10.37
CA GLU A 43 -13.98 -1.49 -11.15
C GLU A 43 -12.67 -0.70 -11.05
N GLU A 44 -11.76 -0.84 -10.08
CA GLU A 44 -10.69 0.16 -9.93
C GLU A 44 -9.32 -0.35 -9.41
N GLY A 45 -8.69 -1.28 -10.06
CA GLY A 45 -7.29 -1.63 -9.79
C GLY A 45 -6.98 -2.18 -8.38
N PRO A 46 -5.73 -2.54 -8.13
CA PRO A 46 -5.34 -3.19 -6.88
C PRO A 46 -5.42 -2.26 -5.67
N ARG A 47 -5.96 -2.75 -4.58
CA ARG A 47 -6.09 -2.03 -3.32
C ARG A 47 -5.32 -2.74 -2.21
N TRP A 48 -4.68 -1.96 -1.37
CA TRP A 48 -4.03 -2.51 -0.18
C TRP A 48 -5.04 -2.63 0.97
N ILE A 49 -5.19 -3.83 1.54
CA ILE A 49 -6.08 -4.08 2.69
C ILE A 49 -5.23 -4.41 3.92
N GLY A 50 -4.37 -3.50 4.31
CA GLY A 50 -3.50 -3.67 5.47
C GLY A 50 -4.09 -3.14 6.77
N THR A 51 -4.87 -2.07 6.69
CA THR A 51 -5.49 -1.42 7.84
C THR A 51 -6.82 -2.07 8.15
N LYS A 52 -7.00 -2.43 9.42
CA LYS A 52 -8.21 -3.07 9.91
C LYS A 52 -8.66 -2.45 11.22
N MET A 53 -9.96 -2.48 11.46
CA MET A 53 -10.56 -2.02 12.71
C MET A 53 -11.56 -3.06 13.21
N CYS A 54 -11.53 -3.38 14.49
CA CYS A 54 -12.55 -4.18 15.17
C CYS A 54 -12.60 -3.79 16.65
N ASP A 55 -13.61 -4.27 17.36
CA ASP A 55 -13.64 -4.14 18.82
C ASP A 55 -12.69 -5.13 19.51
N PHE A 56 -12.42 -4.87 20.78
CA PHE A 56 -11.53 -5.70 21.58
C PHE A 56 -12.08 -7.12 21.78
N ALA A 57 -13.40 -7.27 21.89
CA ALA A 57 -14.03 -8.59 22.05
C ALA A 57 -13.84 -9.45 20.80
N THR A 58 -13.93 -8.84 19.62
CA THR A 58 -13.61 -9.49 18.33
C THR A 58 -12.13 -9.82 18.24
N LEU A 59 -11.24 -8.87 18.59
CA LEU A 59 -9.80 -9.10 18.61
C LEU A 59 -9.41 -10.26 19.54
N SER A 60 -10.09 -10.40 20.68
CA SER A 60 -9.80 -11.45 21.66
C SER A 60 -10.19 -12.86 21.18
N LYS A 61 -11.12 -12.96 20.22
CA LYS A 61 -11.54 -14.25 19.63
C LYS A 61 -10.59 -14.76 18.57
N TYR A 62 -9.83 -13.88 17.94
CA TYR A 62 -8.97 -14.18 16.81
C TYR A 62 -7.53 -13.75 17.08
N SER A 63 -6.56 -14.52 16.64
CA SER A 63 -5.18 -14.04 16.66
C SER A 63 -5.01 -12.83 15.73
N LEU A 64 -4.04 -11.96 16.03
CA LEU A 64 -3.68 -10.86 15.14
C LEU A 64 -3.34 -11.35 13.72
N THR A 65 -2.71 -12.52 13.61
CA THR A 65 -2.38 -13.14 12.33
C THR A 65 -3.63 -13.52 11.56
N ASN A 66 -4.64 -14.08 12.23
CA ASN A 66 -5.90 -14.44 11.60
C ASN A 66 -6.67 -13.21 11.15
N ILE A 67 -6.76 -12.17 12.00
CA ILE A 67 -7.39 -10.90 11.61
C ILE A 67 -6.68 -10.28 10.41
N ARG A 68 -5.36 -10.40 10.35
CA ARG A 68 -4.58 -9.86 9.23
C ARG A 68 -4.72 -10.68 7.94
N ARG A 69 -4.76 -12.02 8.02
CA ARG A 69 -4.61 -12.91 6.87
C ARG A 69 -5.87 -13.67 6.49
N GLU A 70 -6.64 -14.10 7.48
CA GLU A 70 -7.74 -15.07 7.33
C GLU A 70 -8.96 -14.50 8.02
N LEU A 71 -9.72 -13.71 7.31
CA LEU A 71 -10.91 -13.13 7.91
C LEU A 71 -12.07 -14.13 7.86
N PRO A 72 -12.79 -14.34 8.99
CA PRO A 72 -14.08 -15.03 8.94
C PRO A 72 -15.00 -14.25 7.99
N GLN A 73 -15.52 -14.89 6.97
CA GLN A 73 -16.33 -14.23 5.93
C GLN A 73 -17.60 -13.58 6.47
N GLU A 74 -18.14 -14.09 7.57
CA GLU A 74 -19.45 -13.70 8.09
C GLU A 74 -19.53 -12.28 8.68
N ASN A 75 -18.40 -11.72 9.11
CA ASN A 75 -18.36 -10.42 9.82
C ASN A 75 -17.30 -9.47 9.27
N ASN A 76 -17.10 -9.46 7.97
CA ASN A 76 -16.17 -8.58 7.31
C ASN A 76 -16.90 -7.50 6.53
N LEU A 77 -16.59 -6.25 6.82
CA LEU A 77 -16.99 -5.12 6.01
C LEU A 77 -15.79 -4.48 5.37
N ARG A 78 -15.93 -4.13 4.11
CA ARG A 78 -14.95 -3.35 3.40
C ARG A 78 -15.38 -1.89 3.36
N ILE A 79 -14.42 -1.00 3.58
CA ILE A 79 -14.59 0.44 3.45
C ILE A 79 -13.69 0.91 2.31
N TYR A 80 -14.30 1.52 1.30
CA TYR A 80 -13.62 2.23 0.23
C TYR A 80 -14.32 3.58 0.00
N PRO A 81 -13.56 4.65 -0.21
CA PRO A 81 -12.11 4.75 -0.08
C PRO A 81 -11.64 4.59 1.37
N GLY A 82 -10.63 3.76 1.58
CA GLY A 82 -10.07 3.43 2.90
C GLY A 82 -8.82 4.22 3.26
N GLY A 83 -8.45 5.20 2.44
CA GLY A 83 -7.27 6.02 2.58
C GLY A 83 -6.10 5.58 1.68
N TRP A 84 -4.89 5.82 2.11
CA TRP A 84 -3.67 5.64 1.34
C TRP A 84 -2.69 4.71 2.03
N HIS A 85 -2.03 3.87 1.26
CA HIS A 85 -0.89 3.09 1.70
C HIS A 85 0.36 3.55 0.94
N TRP A 86 1.29 4.19 1.63
CA TRP A 86 2.57 4.58 1.09
C TRP A 86 3.67 3.66 1.60
N SER A 87 4.36 3.02 0.67
CA SER A 87 5.49 2.15 1.00
C SER A 87 6.79 2.67 0.38
N THR A 88 7.86 2.63 1.16
CA THR A 88 9.22 3.01 0.71
C THR A 88 9.34 4.50 0.32
N VAL A 89 8.42 5.32 0.77
CA VAL A 89 8.51 6.78 0.70
C VAL A 89 9.34 7.24 1.89
N GLY A 90 10.47 7.85 1.64
CA GLY A 90 11.43 8.23 2.68
C GLY A 90 11.57 9.72 2.90
N SER A 91 12.60 10.14 3.64
CA SER A 91 12.97 11.54 3.83
C SER A 91 14.02 12.00 2.81
N ASN A 92 14.28 13.33 2.76
CA ASN A 92 15.37 13.90 1.98
C ASN A 92 16.75 13.32 2.33
N GLU A 93 16.92 12.93 3.60
CA GLU A 93 18.19 12.41 4.12
C GLU A 93 18.47 10.96 3.68
N GLU A 94 17.45 10.28 3.15
CA GLU A 94 17.57 8.88 2.72
C GLU A 94 18.01 8.73 1.25
N GLY A 95 18.38 9.83 0.60
CA GLY A 95 18.88 9.82 -0.78
C GLY A 95 17.78 9.74 -1.85
N THR A 96 18.16 9.22 -3.00
CA THR A 96 17.28 9.09 -4.18
C THR A 96 16.22 8.00 -3.99
N MET A 97 15.26 7.91 -4.91
CA MET A 97 14.31 6.78 -4.96
C MET A 97 15.03 5.43 -5.02
N TYR A 98 16.11 5.35 -5.79
CA TYR A 98 16.94 4.15 -5.88
C TYR A 98 17.53 3.77 -4.52
N ASP A 99 18.12 4.73 -3.81
CA ASP A 99 18.75 4.50 -2.50
C ASP A 99 17.75 3.99 -1.47
N ARG A 100 16.55 4.57 -1.44
CA ARG A 100 15.48 4.16 -0.53
C ARG A 100 15.00 2.73 -0.79
N VAL A 101 14.80 2.38 -2.06
CA VAL A 101 14.41 1.00 -2.42
C VAL A 101 15.53 0.02 -2.13
N LEU A 102 16.77 0.36 -2.46
CA LEU A 102 17.93 -0.48 -2.16
C LEU A 102 18.09 -0.73 -0.65
N LYS A 103 17.90 0.31 0.17
CA LYS A 103 17.87 0.19 1.63
C LYS A 103 16.75 -0.76 2.09
N LYS A 104 15.56 -0.62 1.51
CA LYS A 104 14.42 -1.50 1.79
C LYS A 104 14.72 -2.96 1.44
N ILE A 105 15.26 -3.23 0.27
CA ILE A 105 15.65 -4.59 -0.17
C ILE A 105 16.65 -5.19 0.81
N LYS A 106 17.69 -4.45 1.17
CA LYS A 106 18.76 -4.93 2.08
C LYS A 106 18.29 -5.15 3.51
N SER A 107 17.28 -4.42 3.97
CA SER A 107 16.76 -4.51 5.35
C SER A 107 15.50 -5.36 5.49
N SER A 108 14.96 -5.86 4.39
CA SER A 108 13.73 -6.66 4.41
C SER A 108 13.97 -8.05 4.99
N ALA A 109 12.95 -8.59 5.67
CA ALA A 109 12.90 -10.00 6.04
C ALA A 109 12.78 -10.93 4.80
N HIS A 110 12.43 -10.40 3.64
CA HIS A 110 12.39 -11.07 2.34
C HIS A 110 13.80 -11.08 1.74
N THR A 111 14.66 -11.93 2.26
CA THR A 111 16.08 -12.02 1.84
C THR A 111 16.22 -12.47 0.40
N GLU A 112 15.24 -13.16 -0.17
CA GLU A 112 15.16 -13.55 -1.57
C GLU A 112 15.16 -12.36 -2.55
N LEU A 113 14.73 -11.18 -2.09
CA LEU A 113 14.78 -9.95 -2.88
C LEU A 113 16.18 -9.33 -2.95
N ASN A 114 17.05 -9.66 -2.00
CA ASN A 114 18.41 -9.14 -1.95
C ASN A 114 19.34 -9.96 -2.85
N ASN A 115 19.14 -9.88 -4.17
CA ASN A 115 19.92 -10.58 -5.17
C ASN A 115 20.43 -9.61 -6.26
N GLU A 116 21.56 -9.98 -6.87
CA GLU A 116 22.26 -9.14 -7.84
C GLU A 116 21.40 -8.80 -9.07
N LYS A 117 20.54 -9.71 -9.51
CA LYS A 117 19.68 -9.49 -10.68
C LYS A 117 18.69 -8.36 -10.39
N LEU A 118 17.94 -8.45 -9.29
CA LEU A 118 16.96 -7.42 -8.95
C LEU A 118 17.62 -6.07 -8.71
N ILE A 119 18.75 -6.05 -7.99
CA ILE A 119 19.49 -4.81 -7.74
C ILE A 119 20.03 -4.21 -9.04
N GLY A 120 20.55 -5.03 -9.95
CA GLY A 120 21.04 -4.57 -11.25
C GLY A 120 19.94 -4.02 -12.17
N GLU A 121 18.73 -4.54 -12.06
CA GLU A 121 17.57 -4.07 -12.83
C GLU A 121 16.85 -2.88 -12.18
N LEU A 122 17.12 -2.54 -10.93
CA LEU A 122 16.30 -1.65 -10.12
C LEU A 122 16.10 -0.26 -10.76
N GLU A 123 17.16 0.34 -11.26
CA GLU A 123 17.09 1.67 -11.90
C GLU A 123 16.16 1.65 -13.12
N GLN A 124 16.28 0.61 -13.95
CA GLN A 124 15.42 0.44 -15.12
C GLN A 124 13.96 0.18 -14.73
N ARG A 125 13.74 -0.66 -13.71
CA ARG A 125 12.38 -0.89 -13.18
C ARG A 125 11.71 0.39 -12.69
N LEU A 126 12.45 1.23 -11.98
CA LEU A 126 11.95 2.54 -11.53
C LEU A 126 11.62 3.49 -12.69
N LYS A 127 12.37 3.44 -13.79
CA LYS A 127 12.09 4.21 -15.01
C LYS A 127 10.85 3.71 -15.75
N ASP A 128 10.72 2.39 -15.87
CA ASP A 128 9.67 1.73 -16.65
C ASP A 128 8.32 1.64 -15.92
N GLY A 129 8.21 2.09 -14.68
CA GLY A 129 6.99 1.92 -13.89
C GLY A 129 6.72 0.47 -13.47
N ARG A 130 7.76 -0.37 -13.39
CA ARG A 130 7.65 -1.75 -12.92
C ARG A 130 7.91 -1.84 -11.42
N SER A 131 7.38 -2.90 -10.78
CA SER A 131 7.58 -3.09 -9.35
C SER A 131 9.07 -3.06 -8.97
N PRO A 132 9.46 -2.18 -8.04
CA PRO A 132 10.83 -2.11 -7.55
C PRO A 132 11.24 -3.32 -6.71
N LEU A 133 10.27 -4.11 -6.26
CA LEU A 133 10.48 -5.33 -5.47
C LEU A 133 10.41 -6.63 -6.31
N GLY A 134 10.48 -6.53 -7.63
CA GLY A 134 10.58 -7.70 -8.51
C GLY A 134 9.26 -8.41 -8.79
N GLN A 135 8.14 -7.83 -8.46
CA GLN A 135 6.82 -8.36 -8.81
C GLN A 135 6.53 -8.03 -10.29
N ASP A 136 6.66 -9.00 -11.19
CA ASP A 136 6.57 -8.76 -12.64
C ASP A 136 5.14 -8.45 -13.12
N ASN A 137 4.13 -8.74 -12.30
CA ASN A 137 2.74 -8.45 -12.57
C ASN A 137 2.25 -7.13 -11.95
N ALA A 138 3.09 -6.41 -11.23
CA ALA A 138 2.77 -5.11 -10.66
C ALA A 138 3.30 -3.98 -11.56
N SER A 139 2.41 -3.06 -11.92
CA SER A 139 2.71 -1.87 -12.70
C SER A 139 2.30 -0.62 -11.94
N TYR A 140 3.02 0.44 -12.19
CA TYR A 140 2.82 1.73 -11.53
C TYR A 140 2.72 2.86 -12.56
N CYS A 141 1.91 3.84 -12.29
CA CYS A 141 1.86 5.08 -13.06
C CYS A 141 2.03 6.30 -12.16
N ILE A 142 2.46 7.40 -12.76
CA ILE A 142 2.44 8.71 -12.10
C ILE A 142 1.01 9.24 -12.18
N THR A 143 0.44 9.59 -11.03
CA THR A 143 -0.86 10.24 -10.95
C THR A 143 -0.71 11.74 -10.72
N HIS A 144 -1.69 12.52 -11.14
CA HIS A 144 -1.76 13.92 -10.74
C HIS A 144 -1.92 14.02 -9.23
N PHE A 145 -1.27 15.02 -8.66
CA PHE A 145 -1.32 15.29 -7.23
C PHE A 145 -2.42 16.35 -6.99
N ASP A 146 -3.65 15.89 -6.88
CA ASP A 146 -4.86 16.71 -6.79
C ASP A 146 -5.61 16.53 -5.46
N GLU A 147 -6.54 17.45 -5.18
CA GLU A 147 -7.30 17.52 -3.94
C GLU A 147 -8.28 16.35 -3.79
N ASP A 148 -8.79 15.81 -4.87
CA ASP A 148 -9.77 14.74 -4.84
C ASP A 148 -9.13 13.39 -4.46
N ARG A 149 -7.86 13.24 -4.78
CA ARG A 149 -7.14 11.97 -4.62
C ARG A 149 -6.24 11.91 -3.40
N PHE A 150 -5.73 13.05 -2.96
CA PHE A 150 -4.73 13.11 -1.89
C PHE A 150 -5.23 13.87 -0.67
N PRO A 151 -4.64 13.60 0.54
CA PRO A 151 -4.96 14.41 1.72
C PRO A 151 -4.72 15.90 1.46
N GLN A 152 -5.67 16.73 1.84
CA GLN A 152 -5.59 18.20 1.70
C GLN A 152 -4.25 18.77 2.17
N TYR A 153 -3.74 18.28 3.29
CA TYR A 153 -2.45 18.74 3.80
C TYR A 153 -1.29 18.52 2.80
N LEU A 154 -1.29 17.42 2.06
CA LEU A 154 -0.25 17.16 1.06
C LEU A 154 -0.42 18.04 -0.18
N THR A 155 -1.65 18.24 -0.63
CA THR A 155 -1.93 19.09 -1.78
C THR A 155 -1.61 20.56 -1.50
N ASP A 156 -1.89 21.04 -0.30
CA ASP A 156 -1.55 22.39 0.15
C ASP A 156 -0.04 22.63 0.36
N ASN A 157 0.74 21.56 0.51
CA ASN A 157 2.17 21.63 0.83
C ASN A 157 3.05 20.93 -0.21
N GLN A 158 2.65 20.91 -1.48
CA GLN A 158 3.37 20.19 -2.55
C GLN A 158 4.83 20.61 -2.68
N GLU A 159 5.15 21.90 -2.57
CA GLU A 159 6.53 22.40 -2.64
C GLU A 159 7.40 21.76 -1.55
N LYS A 160 6.89 21.67 -0.33
CA LYS A 160 7.60 21.07 0.80
C LYS A 160 7.93 19.60 0.56
N TYR A 161 7.07 18.88 -0.17
CA TYR A 161 7.20 17.44 -0.43
C TYR A 161 7.59 17.12 -1.87
N SER A 162 8.03 18.13 -2.65
CA SER A 162 8.39 17.97 -4.05
C SER A 162 9.44 16.88 -4.32
N TYR A 163 10.34 16.64 -3.38
CA TYR A 163 11.34 15.57 -3.44
C TYR A 163 10.75 14.15 -3.30
N LEU A 164 9.49 14.02 -2.89
CA LEU A 164 8.74 12.76 -2.81
C LEU A 164 7.73 12.59 -3.93
N ILE A 165 7.60 13.57 -4.81
CA ILE A 165 6.71 13.56 -5.98
C ILE A 165 7.55 13.19 -7.21
N LYS A 166 7.06 12.27 -8.04
CA LYS A 166 7.73 11.84 -9.27
C LYS A 166 7.19 12.59 -10.49
#